data_c64d19ff69384942e77c337ab539620b
#
_entry.id   c64d19ff69384942e77c337ab539620b
#
_cell.length_a   1.000
_cell.length_b   1.000
_cell.length_c   1.000
_cell.angle_alpha   90.00
_cell.angle_beta   90.00
_cell.angle_gamma   90.00
#
_symmetry.space_group_name_H-M   'P 1'
#
loop_
_entity.id
_entity.type
_entity.pdbx_description
1 polymer ?
#
loop_
_entity_poly.entity_id
_entity_poly.type
_entity_poly.pdbx_seq_one_letter_code
_entity_poly.pdbx_strand_id
1 'polypeptide(L)'
;SFGHIADLPSKELGVDVNGDFSPKYRVSKDKKSLVNDLKSMASKAEMVWLASDEDREGEAIAWHLSESLELPQEKTKRIVFHEITKTAILKAIDNPRGIDYNLVNAQQARRVLDRLVGYELSPVLWKKVKGGLSAGRVQSVAVRLIVDREREIQAFIPIASYRLDAQFSTDQGLTFKAKLSKNLRTAKDAQTFLEANKFAQYRISELQKKPAIKSPAPPFTTSTLQQEAARKLYFSVSRTMTVAQRLYESGLITYMRTDSVNLSNDAKCSAEKVIIESYGANYSKPRQFKGKSKGAQEAHEAIRPTNLELQSIDGDR
;
A
#
# COMPACT_ATOMS: atom_id res chain seq x y z
N SER A 1 -17.72 3.74 8.59
CA SER A 1 -18.87 3.02 8.04
C SER A 1 -18.83 1.56 8.47
N PHE A 2 -19.99 0.90 8.48
CA PHE A 2 -20.09 -0.54 8.74
C PHE A 2 -19.85 -1.39 7.49
N GLY A 3 -19.08 -0.89 6.53
CA GLY A 3 -18.84 -1.51 5.23
C GLY A 3 -20.01 -1.36 4.27
N HIS A 4 -20.05 -2.20 3.22
CA HIS A 4 -21.15 -2.19 2.27
C HIS A 4 -22.46 -2.64 2.92
N ILE A 5 -23.56 -1.92 2.64
CA ILE A 5 -24.92 -2.27 3.10
C ILE A 5 -25.65 -3.16 2.10
N ALA A 6 -25.26 -3.13 0.84
CA ALA A 6 -25.79 -3.96 -0.23
C ALA A 6 -24.68 -4.74 -0.93
N ASP A 7 -24.98 -5.96 -1.37
CA ASP A 7 -24.06 -6.83 -2.11
C ASP A 7 -24.83 -7.72 -3.09
N LEU A 8 -24.10 -8.38 -3.99
CA LEU A 8 -24.66 -9.41 -4.87
C LEU A 8 -25.16 -10.61 -4.05
N PRO A 9 -26.23 -11.28 -4.48
CA PRO A 9 -26.75 -12.47 -3.79
C PRO A 9 -25.66 -13.54 -3.60
N SER A 10 -25.64 -14.18 -2.43
CA SER A 10 -24.60 -15.17 -2.10
C SER A 10 -24.75 -16.51 -2.85
N LYS A 11 -25.99 -16.88 -3.21
CA LYS A 11 -26.32 -18.18 -3.82
C LYS A 11 -26.60 -18.12 -5.32
N GLU A 12 -26.60 -16.94 -5.91
CA GLU A 12 -26.89 -16.70 -7.32
C GLU A 12 -25.76 -15.90 -7.95
N LEU A 13 -25.62 -15.97 -9.27
CA LEU A 13 -24.64 -15.15 -9.98
C LEU A 13 -24.90 -13.66 -9.73
N GLY A 14 -26.18 -13.24 -9.78
CA GLY A 14 -26.59 -11.88 -9.48
C GLY A 14 -26.13 -10.82 -10.50
N VAL A 15 -25.74 -11.25 -11.69
CA VAL A 15 -25.28 -10.41 -12.81
C VAL A 15 -26.02 -10.84 -14.06
N ASP A 16 -26.52 -9.91 -14.84
CA ASP A 16 -27.18 -10.19 -16.12
C ASP A 16 -26.13 -10.40 -17.24
N VAL A 17 -25.73 -11.65 -17.43
CA VAL A 17 -24.72 -12.01 -18.45
C VAL A 17 -25.22 -12.01 -19.88
N ASN A 18 -26.55 -12.01 -20.09
CA ASN A 18 -27.17 -11.98 -21.41
C ASN A 18 -27.54 -10.57 -21.88
N GLY A 19 -27.40 -9.60 -21.00
CA GLY A 19 -27.68 -8.20 -21.26
C GLY A 19 -26.43 -7.33 -21.11
N ASP A 20 -26.49 -6.37 -20.22
CA ASP A 20 -25.50 -5.32 -20.03
C ASP A 20 -24.53 -5.57 -18.84
N PHE A 21 -24.53 -6.77 -18.30
CA PHE A 21 -23.80 -7.15 -17.09
C PHE A 21 -24.21 -6.38 -15.82
N SER A 22 -25.41 -5.81 -15.79
CA SER A 22 -25.90 -5.08 -14.62
C SER A 22 -25.96 -5.97 -13.38
N PRO A 23 -25.42 -5.50 -12.24
CA PRO A 23 -25.46 -6.23 -10.99
C PRO A 23 -26.80 -6.05 -10.26
N LYS A 24 -27.34 -7.14 -9.71
CA LYS A 24 -28.58 -7.14 -8.91
C LYS A 24 -28.24 -7.05 -7.42
N TYR A 25 -28.00 -5.85 -6.92
CA TYR A 25 -27.69 -5.62 -5.51
C TYR A 25 -28.90 -5.86 -4.60
N ARG A 26 -28.62 -6.38 -3.41
CA ARG A 26 -29.62 -6.56 -2.35
C ARG A 26 -29.04 -6.13 -1.01
N VAL A 27 -29.80 -5.44 -0.20
CA VAL A 27 -29.42 -5.13 1.17
C VAL A 27 -29.27 -6.43 1.95
N SER A 28 -28.14 -6.61 2.60
CA SER A 28 -27.81 -7.79 3.39
C SER A 28 -28.81 -7.94 4.55
N LYS A 29 -29.17 -9.18 4.88
CA LYS A 29 -30.21 -9.45 5.91
C LYS A 29 -29.86 -8.82 7.27
N ASP A 30 -28.59 -8.90 7.66
CA ASP A 30 -28.04 -8.34 8.89
C ASP A 30 -28.00 -6.81 8.90
N LYS A 31 -28.10 -6.15 7.73
CA LYS A 31 -28.08 -4.69 7.60
C LYS A 31 -29.46 -4.06 7.44
N LYS A 32 -30.53 -4.86 7.31
CA LYS A 32 -31.88 -4.33 7.09
C LYS A 32 -32.35 -3.40 8.19
N SER A 33 -32.14 -3.77 9.47
CA SER A 33 -32.50 -2.90 10.61
C SER A 33 -31.77 -1.58 10.53
N LEU A 34 -30.46 -1.62 10.33
CA LEU A 34 -29.62 -0.42 10.22
C LEU A 34 -30.09 0.50 9.07
N VAL A 35 -30.42 -0.09 7.90
CA VAL A 35 -30.92 0.69 6.75
C VAL A 35 -32.27 1.35 7.08
N ASN A 36 -33.18 0.66 7.76
CA ASN A 36 -34.46 1.22 8.17
C ASN A 36 -34.27 2.36 9.18
N ASP A 37 -33.39 2.22 10.15
CA ASP A 37 -33.07 3.25 11.13
C ASP A 37 -32.48 4.49 10.44
N LEU A 38 -31.50 4.29 9.55
CA LEU A 38 -30.90 5.37 8.75
C LEU A 38 -31.94 6.05 7.86
N LYS A 39 -32.84 5.31 7.22
CA LYS A 39 -33.92 5.88 6.39
C LYS A 39 -34.85 6.76 7.21
N SER A 40 -35.22 6.31 8.44
CA SER A 40 -36.02 7.12 9.38
C SER A 40 -35.30 8.38 9.83
N MET A 41 -33.99 8.32 10.04
CA MET A 41 -33.20 9.50 10.40
C MET A 41 -33.05 10.46 9.22
N ALA A 42 -32.74 9.94 8.04
CA ALA A 42 -32.56 10.73 6.81
C ALA A 42 -33.85 11.47 6.39
N SER A 43 -35.01 10.87 6.59
CA SER A 43 -36.31 11.51 6.27
C SER A 43 -36.57 12.78 7.10
N LYS A 44 -36.02 12.85 8.32
CA LYS A 44 -36.16 13.97 9.26
C LYS A 44 -35.02 15.00 9.12
N ALA A 45 -33.94 14.67 8.43
CA ALA A 45 -32.80 15.53 8.26
C ALA A 45 -33.03 16.56 7.16
N GLU A 46 -32.52 17.77 7.35
CA GLU A 46 -32.49 18.80 6.31
C GLU A 46 -31.47 18.47 5.22
N MET A 47 -30.32 17.87 5.60
CA MET A 47 -29.22 17.50 4.72
C MET A 47 -28.59 16.20 5.16
N VAL A 48 -28.24 15.33 4.22
CA VAL A 48 -27.50 14.09 4.45
C VAL A 48 -26.12 14.21 3.84
N TRP A 49 -25.10 14.05 4.69
CA TRP A 49 -23.70 14.13 4.27
C TRP A 49 -23.11 12.71 4.15
N LEU A 50 -22.69 12.34 2.95
CA LEU A 50 -22.02 11.07 2.68
C LEU A 50 -20.53 11.27 2.84
N ALA A 51 -19.95 10.78 3.95
CA ALA A 51 -18.58 11.02 4.38
C ALA A 51 -17.74 9.73 4.43
N SER A 52 -18.00 8.78 3.53
CA SER A 52 -17.16 7.58 3.38
C SER A 52 -15.79 7.93 2.80
N ASP A 53 -14.83 7.00 2.91
CA ASP A 53 -13.46 7.19 2.46
C ASP A 53 -13.37 7.65 0.99
N GLU A 54 -12.27 8.31 0.63
CA GLU A 54 -12.04 8.83 -0.72
C GLU A 54 -11.40 7.78 -1.62
N ASP A 55 -11.95 6.58 -1.66
CA ASP A 55 -11.56 5.57 -2.62
C ASP A 55 -12.80 5.02 -3.33
N ARG A 56 -12.60 4.14 -4.32
CA ARG A 56 -13.71 3.54 -5.07
C ARG A 56 -14.65 2.71 -4.19
N GLU A 57 -14.15 2.12 -3.10
CA GLU A 57 -14.99 1.36 -2.17
C GLU A 57 -15.87 2.30 -1.34
N GLY A 58 -15.27 3.41 -0.84
CA GLY A 58 -16.02 4.45 -0.13
C GLY A 58 -17.04 5.14 -1.03
N GLU A 59 -16.73 5.36 -2.31
CA GLU A 59 -17.67 5.94 -3.27
C GLU A 59 -18.84 5.00 -3.56
N ALA A 60 -18.57 3.69 -3.69
CA ALA A 60 -19.62 2.69 -3.83
C ALA A 60 -20.50 2.57 -2.56
N ILE A 61 -19.90 2.71 -1.36
CA ILE A 61 -20.65 2.76 -0.10
C ILE A 61 -21.59 3.98 -0.09
N ALA A 62 -21.10 5.16 -0.48
CA ALA A 62 -21.90 6.38 -0.58
C ALA A 62 -23.06 6.21 -1.56
N TRP A 63 -22.80 5.64 -2.74
CA TRP A 63 -23.81 5.35 -3.74
C TRP A 63 -24.84 4.33 -3.23
N HIS A 64 -24.42 3.20 -2.65
CA HIS A 64 -25.34 2.21 -2.07
C HIS A 64 -26.21 2.79 -0.95
N LEU A 65 -25.67 3.70 -0.14
CA LEU A 65 -26.46 4.41 0.87
C LEU A 65 -27.49 5.31 0.21
N SER A 66 -27.11 6.11 -0.79
CA SER A 66 -28.00 6.99 -1.51
C SER A 66 -29.19 6.21 -2.13
N GLU A 67 -28.90 5.11 -2.84
CA GLU A 67 -29.91 4.28 -3.46
C GLU A 67 -30.82 3.56 -2.44
N SER A 68 -30.21 2.93 -1.41
CA SER A 68 -30.94 2.13 -0.43
C SER A 68 -31.81 2.98 0.51
N LEU A 69 -31.41 4.21 0.78
CA LEU A 69 -32.15 5.16 1.59
C LEU A 69 -33.09 6.06 0.74
N GLU A 70 -33.03 5.93 -0.60
CA GLU A 70 -33.82 6.75 -1.55
C GLU A 70 -33.60 8.25 -1.31
N LEU A 71 -32.35 8.65 -1.17
CA LEU A 71 -31.98 10.03 -0.80
C LEU A 71 -32.26 10.98 -1.99
N PRO A 72 -33.00 12.09 -1.79
CA PRO A 72 -33.14 13.11 -2.80
C PRO A 72 -31.79 13.80 -3.07
N GLN A 73 -31.48 14.06 -4.35
CA GLN A 73 -30.21 14.64 -4.76
C GLN A 73 -29.99 16.04 -4.13
N GLU A 74 -31.03 16.84 -4.00
CA GLU A 74 -31.01 18.18 -3.40
C GLU A 74 -30.66 18.15 -1.90
N LYS A 75 -30.96 17.06 -1.21
CA LYS A 75 -30.68 16.86 0.21
C LYS A 75 -29.44 16.02 0.48
N THR A 76 -28.70 15.64 -0.56
CA THR A 76 -27.55 14.74 -0.43
C THR A 76 -26.27 15.41 -0.90
N LYS A 77 -25.26 15.42 -0.06
CA LYS A 77 -23.94 15.95 -0.38
C LYS A 77 -22.86 14.93 -0.05
N ARG A 78 -21.87 14.81 -0.93
CA ARG A 78 -20.70 13.98 -0.74
C ARG A 78 -19.54 14.86 -0.28
N ILE A 79 -18.90 14.49 0.83
CA ILE A 79 -17.65 15.12 1.30
C ILE A 79 -16.54 14.10 1.33
N VAL A 80 -15.34 14.54 0.99
CA VAL A 80 -14.13 13.72 0.94
C VAL A 80 -12.99 14.43 1.63
N PHE A 81 -12.18 13.67 2.34
CA PHE A 81 -11.00 14.17 3.05
C PHE A 81 -9.95 13.07 3.18
N HIS A 82 -8.68 13.43 3.16
CA HIS A 82 -7.56 12.49 3.25
C HIS A 82 -7.11 12.22 4.70
N GLU A 83 -7.60 13.03 5.65
CA GLU A 83 -7.29 12.91 7.07
C GLU A 83 -8.49 13.33 7.93
N ILE A 84 -8.64 12.71 9.08
CA ILE A 84 -9.72 13.01 10.02
C ILE A 84 -9.24 14.09 11.00
N THR A 85 -9.10 15.31 10.50
CA THR A 85 -8.78 16.50 11.30
C THR A 85 -9.89 17.54 11.17
N LYS A 86 -10.02 18.40 12.21
CA LYS A 86 -11.03 19.45 12.19
C LYS A 86 -10.94 20.32 10.93
N THR A 87 -9.73 20.72 10.55
CA THR A 87 -9.48 21.58 9.38
C THR A 87 -9.87 20.88 8.07
N ALA A 88 -9.49 19.61 7.88
CA ALA A 88 -9.84 18.86 6.69
C ALA A 88 -11.34 18.63 6.56
N ILE A 89 -12.02 18.29 7.66
CA ILE A 89 -13.47 18.08 7.70
C ILE A 89 -14.21 19.38 7.38
N LEU A 90 -13.86 20.50 8.01
CA LEU A 90 -14.51 21.78 7.72
C LEU A 90 -14.32 22.20 6.27
N LYS A 91 -13.10 22.10 5.74
CA LYS A 91 -12.82 22.36 4.33
C LYS A 91 -13.65 21.48 3.39
N ALA A 92 -13.86 20.21 3.73
CA ALA A 92 -14.70 19.30 2.95
C ALA A 92 -16.17 19.66 3.00
N ILE A 93 -16.67 20.15 4.15
CA ILE A 93 -18.05 20.64 4.31
C ILE A 93 -18.26 21.91 3.48
N ASP A 94 -17.28 22.81 3.43
CA ASP A 94 -17.35 24.03 2.62
C ASP A 94 -17.28 23.76 1.12
N ASN A 95 -16.71 22.61 0.71
CA ASN A 95 -16.53 22.21 -0.70
C ASN A 95 -17.12 20.82 -0.99
N PRO A 96 -18.43 20.63 -0.81
CA PRO A 96 -19.08 19.37 -1.11
C PRO A 96 -19.15 19.12 -2.61
N ARG A 97 -19.17 17.83 -2.99
CA ARG A 97 -19.38 17.40 -4.38
C ARG A 97 -20.58 16.45 -4.51
N GLY A 98 -20.88 16.01 -5.70
CA GLY A 98 -21.75 14.87 -5.97
C GLY A 98 -21.00 13.53 -5.85
N ILE A 99 -21.73 12.43 -5.98
CA ILE A 99 -21.18 11.08 -6.11
C ILE A 99 -20.44 11.00 -7.45
N ASP A 100 -19.21 10.47 -7.44
CA ASP A 100 -18.45 10.20 -8.65
C ASP A 100 -18.83 8.84 -9.23
N TYR A 101 -19.70 8.86 -10.23
CA TYR A 101 -20.18 7.65 -10.90
C TYR A 101 -19.07 6.90 -11.65
N ASN A 102 -17.96 7.52 -12.02
CA ASN A 102 -16.85 6.82 -12.63
C ASN A 102 -16.17 5.89 -11.61
N LEU A 103 -15.99 6.36 -10.37
CA LEU A 103 -15.49 5.53 -9.27
C LEU A 103 -16.47 4.42 -8.88
N VAL A 104 -17.77 4.74 -8.84
CA VAL A 104 -18.84 3.73 -8.61
C VAL A 104 -18.79 2.65 -9.68
N ASN A 105 -18.77 3.04 -10.96
CA ASN A 105 -18.73 2.10 -12.08
C ASN A 105 -17.42 1.27 -12.08
N ALA A 106 -16.30 1.86 -11.71
CA ALA A 106 -15.05 1.13 -11.58
C ALA A 106 -15.09 0.06 -10.47
N GLN A 107 -15.74 0.37 -9.34
CA GLN A 107 -15.97 -0.60 -8.27
C GLN A 107 -16.96 -1.68 -8.69
N GLN A 108 -18.07 -1.33 -9.34
CA GLN A 108 -19.06 -2.28 -9.85
C GLN A 108 -18.44 -3.23 -10.89
N ALA A 109 -17.70 -2.70 -11.86
CA ALA A 109 -17.02 -3.52 -12.87
C ALA A 109 -16.06 -4.53 -12.21
N ARG A 110 -15.31 -4.09 -11.20
CA ARG A 110 -14.45 -4.98 -10.40
C ARG A 110 -15.27 -6.05 -9.68
N ARG A 111 -16.39 -5.68 -9.06
CA ARG A 111 -17.27 -6.61 -8.32
C ARG A 111 -17.90 -7.65 -9.23
N VAL A 112 -18.38 -7.20 -10.40
CA VAL A 112 -18.93 -8.08 -11.45
C VAL A 112 -17.88 -9.04 -11.97
N LEU A 113 -16.67 -8.55 -12.30
CA LEU A 113 -15.58 -9.40 -12.78
C LEU A 113 -15.18 -10.46 -11.73
N ASP A 114 -15.02 -10.09 -10.45
CA ASP A 114 -14.73 -11.03 -9.38
C ASP A 114 -15.83 -12.09 -9.25
N ARG A 115 -17.09 -11.71 -9.42
CA ARG A 115 -18.25 -12.61 -9.39
C ARG A 115 -18.22 -13.59 -10.56
N LEU A 116 -18.04 -13.11 -11.78
CA LEU A 116 -17.99 -13.94 -12.99
C LEU A 116 -16.84 -14.94 -12.92
N VAL A 117 -15.61 -14.45 -12.67
CA VAL A 117 -14.43 -15.32 -12.55
C VAL A 117 -14.63 -16.37 -11.45
N GLY A 118 -15.15 -15.97 -10.29
CA GLY A 118 -15.38 -16.90 -9.19
C GLY A 118 -16.42 -17.98 -9.51
N TYR A 119 -17.54 -17.62 -10.12
CA TYR A 119 -18.62 -18.54 -10.43
C TYR A 119 -18.31 -19.47 -11.60
N GLU A 120 -17.66 -18.96 -12.66
CA GLU A 120 -17.39 -19.74 -13.86
C GLU A 120 -16.16 -20.66 -13.71
N LEU A 121 -15.09 -20.17 -13.09
CA LEU A 121 -13.85 -20.91 -13.03
C LEU A 121 -13.70 -21.78 -11.77
N SER A 122 -14.31 -21.44 -10.64
CA SER A 122 -14.20 -22.27 -9.44
C SER A 122 -14.76 -23.69 -9.62
N PRO A 123 -15.93 -23.89 -10.29
CA PRO A 123 -16.44 -25.22 -10.59
C PRO A 123 -15.49 -26.07 -11.49
N VAL A 124 -14.77 -25.41 -12.39
CA VAL A 124 -13.75 -26.08 -13.22
C VAL A 124 -12.62 -26.61 -12.36
N LEU A 125 -12.16 -25.79 -11.40
CA LEU A 125 -11.14 -26.22 -10.44
C LEU A 125 -11.63 -27.38 -9.56
N TRP A 126 -12.87 -27.36 -9.12
CA TRP A 126 -13.45 -28.44 -8.31
C TRP A 126 -13.51 -29.75 -9.08
N LYS A 127 -13.86 -29.68 -10.36
CA LYS A 127 -13.95 -30.87 -11.24
C LYS A 127 -12.59 -31.41 -11.67
N LYS A 128 -11.60 -30.53 -11.88
CA LYS A 128 -10.32 -30.91 -12.52
C LYS A 128 -9.16 -31.03 -11.54
N VAL A 129 -9.22 -30.37 -10.37
CA VAL A 129 -8.12 -30.30 -9.40
C VAL A 129 -8.60 -30.83 -8.03
N LYS A 130 -9.38 -30.03 -7.29
CA LYS A 130 -9.85 -30.40 -5.95
C LYS A 130 -11.04 -29.53 -5.55
N GLY A 131 -12.02 -30.12 -4.86
CA GLY A 131 -13.15 -29.38 -4.26
C GLY A 131 -12.69 -28.34 -3.24
N GLY A 132 -13.42 -27.21 -3.16
CA GLY A 132 -13.15 -26.12 -2.23
C GLY A 132 -12.11 -25.09 -2.70
N LEU A 133 -11.48 -25.28 -3.85
CA LEU A 133 -10.61 -24.28 -4.46
C LEU A 133 -11.44 -23.13 -5.03
N SER A 134 -10.88 -21.92 -5.08
CA SER A 134 -11.52 -20.78 -5.71
C SER A 134 -10.61 -20.11 -6.74
N ALA A 135 -11.19 -19.76 -7.88
CA ALA A 135 -10.56 -18.89 -8.86
C ALA A 135 -10.90 -17.43 -8.54
N GLY A 136 -10.00 -16.53 -8.87
CA GLY A 136 -10.22 -15.11 -8.73
C GLY A 136 -9.04 -14.32 -9.25
N ARG A 137 -9.27 -13.06 -9.61
CA ARG A 137 -8.25 -12.21 -10.23
C ARG A 137 -7.03 -11.90 -9.32
N VAL A 138 -7.16 -12.01 -7.99
CA VAL A 138 -6.05 -11.81 -7.05
C VAL A 138 -5.33 -13.12 -6.77
N GLN A 139 -6.04 -14.14 -6.29
CA GLN A 139 -5.44 -15.42 -5.92
C GLN A 139 -4.83 -16.14 -7.12
N SER A 140 -5.46 -16.10 -8.30
CA SER A 140 -4.92 -16.75 -9.49
C SER A 140 -3.61 -16.10 -9.96
N VAL A 141 -3.52 -14.77 -9.90
CA VAL A 141 -2.28 -14.05 -10.20
C VAL A 141 -1.20 -14.35 -9.16
N ALA A 142 -1.55 -14.38 -7.87
CA ALA A 142 -0.60 -14.70 -6.81
C ALA A 142 -0.02 -16.11 -6.98
N VAL A 143 -0.87 -17.11 -7.27
CA VAL A 143 -0.42 -18.49 -7.57
C VAL A 143 0.51 -18.52 -8.78
N ARG A 144 0.16 -17.81 -9.86
CA ARG A 144 1.01 -17.72 -11.06
C ARG A 144 2.40 -17.16 -10.73
N LEU A 145 2.47 -16.05 -9.99
CA LEU A 145 3.76 -15.45 -9.60
C LEU A 145 4.63 -16.43 -8.77
N ILE A 146 4.00 -17.18 -7.87
CA ILE A 146 4.70 -18.19 -7.06
C ILE A 146 5.21 -19.33 -7.96
N VAL A 147 4.38 -19.84 -8.88
CA VAL A 147 4.76 -20.92 -9.80
C VAL A 147 5.87 -20.46 -10.75
N ASP A 148 5.78 -19.25 -11.30
CA ASP A 148 6.81 -18.72 -12.20
C ASP A 148 8.15 -18.58 -11.44
N ARG A 149 8.12 -18.09 -10.19
CA ARG A 149 9.32 -18.05 -9.34
C ARG A 149 9.87 -19.43 -9.03
N GLU A 150 9.02 -20.40 -8.70
CA GLU A 150 9.44 -21.78 -8.43
C GLU A 150 10.10 -22.42 -9.68
N ARG A 151 9.56 -22.17 -10.87
CA ARG A 151 10.20 -22.62 -12.13
C ARG A 151 11.57 -22.00 -12.35
N GLU A 152 11.73 -20.71 -12.04
CA GLU A 152 13.04 -20.05 -12.08
C GLU A 152 14.03 -20.70 -11.11
N ILE A 153 13.57 -21.05 -9.89
CA ILE A 153 14.40 -21.72 -8.87
C ILE A 153 14.80 -23.11 -9.35
N GLN A 154 13.86 -23.88 -9.91
CA GLN A 154 14.14 -25.22 -10.44
C GLN A 154 15.06 -25.21 -11.66
N ALA A 155 14.96 -24.18 -12.48
CA ALA A 155 15.83 -23.99 -13.65
C ALA A 155 17.21 -23.40 -13.29
N PHE A 156 17.38 -22.91 -12.04
CA PHE A 156 18.62 -22.27 -11.63
C PHE A 156 19.75 -23.28 -11.48
N ILE A 157 20.79 -23.10 -12.26
CA ILE A 157 22.03 -23.89 -12.16
C ILE A 157 23.02 -23.11 -11.30
N PRO A 158 23.32 -23.58 -10.08
CA PRO A 158 24.26 -22.89 -9.19
C PRO A 158 25.69 -22.97 -9.78
N ILE A 159 26.33 -21.81 -9.88
CA ILE A 159 27.72 -21.70 -10.27
C ILE A 159 28.54 -21.31 -9.05
N ALA A 160 29.45 -22.18 -8.63
CA ALA A 160 30.34 -21.89 -7.53
C ALA A 160 31.39 -20.84 -7.96
N SER A 161 31.71 -19.94 -7.03
CA SER A 161 32.81 -19.01 -7.19
C SER A 161 33.56 -18.83 -5.87
N TYR A 162 34.83 -18.52 -5.96
CA TYR A 162 35.70 -18.33 -4.81
C TYR A 162 35.96 -16.84 -4.62
N ARG A 163 35.57 -16.29 -3.48
CA ARG A 163 35.88 -14.95 -3.06
C ARG A 163 37.14 -14.99 -2.20
N LEU A 164 38.10 -14.14 -2.50
CA LEU A 164 39.32 -13.98 -1.68
C LEU A 164 39.26 -12.67 -0.93
N ASP A 165 39.35 -12.78 0.38
CA ASP A 165 39.51 -11.66 1.30
C ASP A 165 40.91 -11.77 1.96
N ALA A 166 41.59 -10.64 2.09
CA ALA A 166 42.92 -10.56 2.73
C ALA A 166 42.86 -9.54 3.88
N GLN A 167 43.61 -9.78 4.90
CA GLN A 167 43.87 -8.80 5.95
C GLN A 167 45.34 -8.37 5.86
N PHE A 168 45.56 -7.09 5.70
CA PHE A 168 46.87 -6.48 5.64
C PHE A 168 47.19 -5.75 6.94
N SER A 169 48.45 -5.72 7.31
CA SER A 169 48.97 -4.91 8.41
C SER A 169 50.05 -3.98 7.87
N THR A 170 50.05 -2.74 8.29
CA THR A 170 51.13 -1.78 8.00
C THR A 170 52.23 -1.91 9.03
N ASP A 171 53.41 -1.38 8.74
CA ASP A 171 54.54 -1.33 9.67
C ASP A 171 54.21 -0.56 10.96
N GLN A 172 53.19 0.31 10.92
CA GLN A 172 52.67 1.04 12.09
C GLN A 172 51.61 0.28 12.88
N GLY A 173 51.31 -0.99 12.54
CA GLY A 173 50.35 -1.82 13.23
C GLY A 173 48.88 -1.59 12.84
N LEU A 174 48.58 -0.72 11.87
CA LEU A 174 47.24 -0.55 11.36
C LEU A 174 46.83 -1.75 10.51
N THR A 175 45.65 -2.30 10.77
CA THR A 175 45.11 -3.42 10.01
C THR A 175 43.92 -2.98 9.17
N PHE A 176 43.82 -3.50 7.94
CA PHE A 176 42.65 -3.28 7.06
C PHE A 176 42.36 -4.52 6.25
N LYS A 177 41.07 -4.67 5.89
CA LYS A 177 40.59 -5.77 5.04
C LYS A 177 40.52 -5.33 3.60
N ALA A 178 40.97 -6.19 2.70
CA ALA A 178 40.82 -6.02 1.27
C ALA A 178 40.13 -7.21 0.64
N LYS A 179 39.54 -6.99 -0.49
CA LYS A 179 38.80 -8.02 -1.26
C LYS A 179 39.35 -8.01 -2.68
N LEU A 180 39.60 -9.22 -3.22
CA LEU A 180 39.90 -9.34 -4.64
C LEU A 180 38.73 -8.80 -5.48
N SER A 181 39.06 -7.96 -6.47
CA SER A 181 38.06 -7.25 -7.29
C SER A 181 37.13 -8.18 -8.10
N LYS A 182 37.59 -9.42 -8.38
CA LYS A 182 36.82 -10.43 -9.11
C LYS A 182 36.83 -11.76 -8.35
N ASN A 183 35.73 -12.49 -8.40
CA ASN A 183 35.68 -13.86 -7.91
C ASN A 183 36.43 -14.81 -8.88
N LEU A 184 37.07 -15.81 -8.33
CA LEU A 184 37.71 -16.89 -9.13
C LEU A 184 36.71 -18.02 -9.39
N ARG A 185 36.81 -18.65 -10.55
CA ARG A 185 35.79 -19.62 -10.99
C ARG A 185 36.00 -21.02 -10.43
N THR A 186 37.27 -21.42 -10.21
CA THR A 186 37.58 -22.77 -9.74
C THR A 186 38.46 -22.73 -8.49
N ALA A 187 38.44 -23.83 -7.72
CA ALA A 187 39.36 -24.01 -6.59
C ALA A 187 40.83 -23.96 -7.02
N LYS A 188 41.15 -24.52 -8.21
CA LYS A 188 42.50 -24.50 -8.76
C LYS A 188 42.96 -23.08 -9.06
N ASP A 189 42.09 -22.22 -9.65
CA ASP A 189 42.43 -20.81 -9.89
C ASP A 189 42.67 -20.08 -8.57
N ALA A 190 41.88 -20.37 -7.53
CA ALA A 190 42.04 -19.78 -6.21
C ALA A 190 43.35 -20.23 -5.57
N GLN A 191 43.66 -21.51 -5.63
CA GLN A 191 44.93 -22.04 -5.12
C GLN A 191 46.15 -21.45 -5.87
N THR A 192 46.13 -21.47 -7.20
CA THR A 192 47.18 -20.89 -8.02
C THR A 192 47.40 -19.41 -7.71
N PHE A 193 46.30 -18.64 -7.53
CA PHE A 193 46.40 -17.24 -7.14
C PHE A 193 47.06 -17.07 -5.75
N LEU A 194 46.63 -17.86 -4.77
CA LEU A 194 47.19 -17.80 -3.41
C LEU A 194 48.66 -18.16 -3.38
N GLU A 195 49.07 -19.23 -4.08
CA GLU A 195 50.47 -19.67 -4.16
C GLU A 195 51.34 -18.61 -4.83
N ALA A 196 50.88 -18.04 -5.95
CA ALA A 196 51.63 -17.00 -6.67
C ALA A 196 51.79 -15.70 -5.86
N ASN A 197 50.88 -15.42 -4.92
CA ASN A 197 50.89 -14.19 -4.14
C ASN A 197 51.35 -14.39 -2.68
N LYS A 198 51.81 -15.59 -2.30
CA LYS A 198 52.22 -15.92 -0.92
C LYS A 198 53.31 -15.03 -0.38
N PHE A 199 54.25 -14.65 -1.24
CA PHE A 199 55.42 -13.82 -0.89
C PHE A 199 55.42 -12.48 -1.63
N ALA A 200 54.27 -12.09 -2.22
CA ALA A 200 54.18 -10.83 -2.95
C ALA A 200 54.25 -9.63 -2.05
N GLN A 201 54.90 -8.56 -2.55
CA GLN A 201 54.83 -7.26 -1.89
C GLN A 201 53.58 -6.50 -2.32
N TYR A 202 52.88 -5.95 -1.37
CA TYR A 202 51.65 -5.23 -1.60
C TYR A 202 51.82 -3.74 -1.36
N ARG A 203 51.20 -2.92 -2.20
CA ARG A 203 51.22 -1.46 -2.05
C ARG A 203 49.82 -0.90 -2.35
N ILE A 204 49.48 0.19 -1.67
CA ILE A 204 48.27 0.97 -2.01
C ILE A 204 48.63 1.80 -3.26
N SER A 205 48.01 1.48 -4.39
CA SER A 205 48.24 2.19 -5.66
C SER A 205 47.45 3.48 -5.75
N GLU A 206 46.29 3.51 -5.15
CA GLU A 206 45.37 4.64 -5.24
C GLU A 206 44.47 4.74 -4.00
N LEU A 207 44.26 5.97 -3.51
CA LEU A 207 43.28 6.30 -2.46
C LEU A 207 42.29 7.30 -2.99
N GLN A 208 41.05 6.84 -3.28
CA GLN A 208 40.00 7.70 -3.74
C GLN A 208 39.05 8.09 -2.59
N LYS A 209 38.95 9.39 -2.31
CA LYS A 209 37.95 9.96 -1.40
C LYS A 209 36.82 10.53 -2.24
N LYS A 210 35.62 9.93 -2.14
CA LYS A 210 34.43 10.41 -2.85
C LYS A 210 33.39 10.85 -1.85
N PRO A 211 32.75 12.01 -2.07
CA PRO A 211 31.62 12.40 -1.23
C PRO A 211 30.47 11.41 -1.45
N ALA A 212 29.85 10.98 -0.37
CA ALA A 212 28.67 10.13 -0.41
C ALA A 212 27.46 10.91 0.08
N ILE A 213 26.36 10.82 -0.66
CA ILE A 213 25.09 11.43 -0.29
C ILE A 213 24.10 10.30 0.00
N LYS A 214 23.54 10.30 1.20
CA LYS A 214 22.44 9.42 1.56
C LYS A 214 21.11 10.20 1.50
N SER A 215 20.24 9.82 0.58
CA SER A 215 18.92 10.42 0.47
C SER A 215 17.91 9.67 1.35
N PRO A 216 16.94 10.36 1.95
CA PRO A 216 15.84 9.70 2.66
C PRO A 216 14.96 8.91 1.68
N ALA A 217 14.29 7.90 2.21
CA ALA A 217 13.26 7.18 1.46
C ALA A 217 12.06 8.10 1.17
N PRO A 218 11.25 7.79 0.13
CA PRO A 218 9.98 8.45 -0.07
C PRO A 218 9.03 8.25 1.12
N PRO A 219 8.03 9.12 1.28
CA PRO A 219 6.94 8.89 2.22
C PRO A 219 6.24 7.54 1.96
N PHE A 220 5.54 7.02 2.98
CA PHE A 220 4.93 5.69 2.89
C PHE A 220 3.74 5.65 1.94
N THR A 221 3.75 4.63 1.08
CA THR A 221 2.55 4.05 0.46
C THR A 221 2.07 2.86 1.29
N THR A 222 0.88 2.32 1.00
CA THR A 222 0.38 1.09 1.64
C THR A 222 1.43 -0.03 1.60
N SER A 223 2.01 -0.27 0.42
CA SER A 223 2.99 -1.35 0.22
C SER A 223 4.28 -1.13 1.01
N THR A 224 4.83 0.08 1.00
CA THR A 224 6.08 0.37 1.72
C THR A 224 5.89 0.42 3.23
N LEU A 225 4.71 0.86 3.71
CA LEU A 225 4.35 0.76 5.13
C LEU A 225 4.32 -0.70 5.60
N GLN A 226 3.67 -1.59 4.84
CA GLN A 226 3.61 -3.01 5.15
C GLN A 226 4.99 -3.66 5.19
N GLN A 227 5.86 -3.34 4.22
CA GLN A 227 7.23 -3.86 4.17
C GLN A 227 8.05 -3.38 5.38
N GLU A 228 7.94 -2.11 5.73
CA GLU A 228 8.70 -1.55 6.84
C GLU A 228 8.19 -2.07 8.20
N ALA A 229 6.88 -2.22 8.37
CA ALA A 229 6.28 -2.82 9.56
C ALA A 229 6.67 -4.30 9.71
N ALA A 230 6.69 -5.06 8.60
CA ALA A 230 7.16 -6.45 8.63
C ALA A 230 8.63 -6.54 9.01
N ARG A 231 9.48 -5.67 8.46
CA ARG A 231 10.93 -5.67 8.69
C ARG A 231 11.31 -5.22 10.09
N LYS A 232 10.66 -4.19 10.64
CA LYS A 232 11.03 -3.56 11.92
C LYS A 232 10.23 -4.06 13.10
N LEU A 233 8.94 -4.37 12.89
CA LEU A 233 8.01 -4.71 13.96
C LEU A 233 7.55 -6.17 13.88
N TYR A 234 7.96 -6.91 12.85
CA TYR A 234 7.53 -8.29 12.59
C TYR A 234 6.00 -8.44 12.47
N PHE A 235 5.33 -7.38 12.00
CA PHE A 235 3.88 -7.40 11.80
C PHE A 235 3.53 -8.11 10.50
N SER A 236 2.46 -8.91 10.55
CA SER A 236 1.82 -9.40 9.33
C SER A 236 1.15 -8.24 8.57
N VAL A 237 0.91 -8.44 7.27
CA VAL A 237 0.16 -7.47 6.44
C VAL A 237 -1.19 -7.12 7.06
N SER A 238 -1.93 -8.14 7.52
CA SER A 238 -3.25 -7.93 8.16
C SER A 238 -3.13 -7.08 9.42
N ARG A 239 -2.19 -7.41 10.34
CA ARG A 239 -1.98 -6.64 11.56
C ARG A 239 -1.59 -5.18 11.25
N THR A 240 -0.70 -4.98 10.29
CA THR A 240 -0.30 -3.63 9.84
C THR A 240 -1.50 -2.82 9.40
N MET A 241 -2.36 -3.40 8.55
CA MET A 241 -3.52 -2.68 8.04
C MET A 241 -4.58 -2.42 9.12
N THR A 242 -4.78 -3.36 10.05
CA THR A 242 -5.70 -3.15 11.19
C THR A 242 -5.23 -1.99 12.08
N VAL A 243 -3.93 -1.93 12.40
CA VAL A 243 -3.36 -0.83 13.21
C VAL A 243 -3.43 0.49 12.45
N ALA A 244 -3.06 0.50 11.17
CA ALA A 244 -3.12 1.70 10.33
C ALA A 244 -4.56 2.23 10.21
N GLN A 245 -5.57 1.35 10.09
CA GLN A 245 -6.98 1.74 10.08
C GLN A 245 -7.38 2.44 11.39
N ARG A 246 -7.00 1.88 12.54
CA ARG A 246 -7.29 2.50 13.85
C ARG A 246 -6.61 3.87 14.01
N LEU A 247 -5.36 4.00 13.57
CA LEU A 247 -4.64 5.27 13.61
C LEU A 247 -5.31 6.33 12.72
N TYR A 248 -5.78 5.92 11.52
CA TYR A 248 -6.53 6.81 10.65
C TYR A 248 -7.86 7.24 11.26
N GLU A 249 -8.66 6.30 11.76
CA GLU A 249 -9.95 6.57 12.41
C GLU A 249 -9.82 7.46 13.65
N SER A 250 -8.67 7.38 14.34
CA SER A 250 -8.32 8.26 15.46
C SER A 250 -7.75 9.62 15.00
N GLY A 251 -7.65 9.88 13.71
CA GLY A 251 -7.12 11.13 13.17
C GLY A 251 -5.61 11.31 13.32
N LEU A 252 -4.85 10.25 13.59
CA LEU A 252 -3.41 10.30 13.89
C LEU A 252 -2.53 10.17 12.65
N ILE A 253 -3.03 9.55 11.60
CA ILE A 253 -2.36 9.45 10.29
C ILE A 253 -3.32 9.80 9.16
N THR A 254 -2.75 10.11 7.98
CA THR A 254 -3.50 10.24 6.72
C THR A 254 -4.02 8.88 6.25
N TYR A 255 -4.90 8.88 5.25
CA TYR A 255 -5.53 7.66 4.73
C TYR A 255 -4.49 6.61 4.30
N MET A 256 -4.63 5.39 4.82
CA MET A 256 -3.62 4.34 4.70
C MET A 256 -3.69 3.50 3.44
N ARG A 257 -4.72 3.65 2.60
CA ARG A 257 -4.82 2.94 1.31
C ARG A 257 -4.46 3.89 0.17
N THR A 258 -3.17 4.07 -0.05
CA THR A 258 -2.64 4.99 -1.06
C THR A 258 -1.39 4.43 -1.72
N ASP A 259 -1.25 4.70 -3.01
CA ASP A 259 -0.03 4.45 -3.79
C ASP A 259 0.78 5.74 -3.98
N SER A 260 0.25 6.87 -3.48
CA SER A 260 0.88 8.18 -3.60
C SER A 260 2.06 8.32 -2.64
N VAL A 261 3.10 8.97 -3.10
CA VAL A 261 4.25 9.45 -2.31
C VAL A 261 4.24 10.97 -2.16
N ASN A 262 3.16 11.62 -2.61
CA ASN A 262 3.02 13.08 -2.54
C ASN A 262 2.64 13.53 -1.13
N LEU A 263 3.13 14.69 -0.75
CA LEU A 263 2.73 15.38 0.48
C LEU A 263 2.06 16.70 0.09
N SER A 264 1.00 17.05 0.81
CA SER A 264 0.36 18.35 0.68
C SER A 264 1.33 19.49 1.00
N ASN A 265 1.03 20.71 0.53
CA ASN A 265 1.86 21.86 0.86
C ASN A 265 1.85 22.15 2.36
N ASP A 266 0.70 22.00 3.00
CA ASP A 266 0.55 22.20 4.46
C ASP A 266 1.42 21.20 5.24
N ALA A 267 1.43 19.93 4.83
CA ALA A 267 2.29 18.89 5.43
C ALA A 267 3.78 19.21 5.26
N LYS A 268 4.18 19.69 4.08
CA LYS A 268 5.58 20.09 3.81
C LYS A 268 6.01 21.28 4.68
N CYS A 269 5.17 22.32 4.76
CA CYS A 269 5.45 23.48 5.59
C CYS A 269 5.51 23.12 7.09
N SER A 270 4.59 22.27 7.57
CA SER A 270 4.59 21.79 8.95
C SER A 270 5.85 20.96 9.25
N ALA A 271 6.24 20.06 8.34
CA ALA A 271 7.45 19.26 8.49
C ALA A 271 8.70 20.12 8.51
N GLU A 272 8.78 21.11 7.63
CA GLU A 272 9.90 22.04 7.58
C GLU A 272 10.06 22.80 8.89
N LYS A 273 8.96 23.35 9.42
CA LYS A 273 8.94 24.04 10.71
C LYS A 273 9.48 23.16 11.83
N VAL A 274 8.92 21.97 12.00
CA VAL A 274 9.33 21.02 13.06
C VAL A 274 10.79 20.61 12.91
N ILE A 275 11.28 20.37 11.68
CA ILE A 275 12.67 20.01 11.45
C ILE A 275 13.61 21.18 11.80
N ILE A 276 13.29 22.39 11.40
CA ILE A 276 14.12 23.58 11.69
C ILE A 276 14.18 23.83 13.21
N GLU A 277 13.05 23.74 13.90
CA GLU A 277 12.96 23.93 15.36
C GLU A 277 13.71 22.85 16.13
N SER A 278 13.62 21.58 15.71
CA SER A 278 14.20 20.45 16.44
C SER A 278 15.67 20.18 16.10
N TYR A 279 16.09 20.43 14.85
CA TYR A 279 17.40 20.01 14.34
C TYR A 279 18.18 21.14 13.67
N GLY A 280 17.56 22.26 13.35
CA GLY A 280 18.17 23.39 12.65
C GLY A 280 17.97 23.37 11.14
N ALA A 281 18.11 24.55 10.52
CA ALA A 281 17.81 24.78 9.10
C ALA A 281 18.63 23.91 8.12
N ASN A 282 19.86 23.53 8.49
CA ASN A 282 20.71 22.67 7.65
C ASN A 282 20.14 21.26 7.43
N TYR A 283 19.19 20.82 8.24
CA TYR A 283 18.53 19.51 8.13
C TYR A 283 17.24 19.57 7.32
N SER A 284 16.73 20.75 7.00
CA SER A 284 15.54 20.92 6.18
C SER A 284 15.92 21.01 4.71
N LYS A 285 15.39 20.06 3.92
CA LYS A 285 15.47 20.11 2.46
C LYS A 285 14.17 19.54 1.88
N PRO A 286 13.18 20.39 1.60
CA PRO A 286 11.94 19.95 0.97
C PRO A 286 12.20 19.19 -0.32
N ARG A 287 11.52 18.05 -0.49
CA ARG A 287 11.64 17.18 -1.67
C ARG A 287 10.27 16.82 -2.18
N GLN A 288 10.19 16.65 -3.50
CA GLN A 288 9.02 16.10 -4.15
C GLN A 288 9.41 14.76 -4.78
N PHE A 289 8.72 13.71 -4.40
CA PHE A 289 8.89 12.39 -4.97
C PHE A 289 7.87 12.18 -6.08
N LYS A 290 8.27 11.48 -7.15
CA LYS A 290 7.37 11.11 -8.24
C LYS A 290 6.96 9.64 -8.07
N GLY A 291 5.67 9.36 -8.13
CA GLY A 291 5.14 8.01 -8.20
C GLY A 291 5.58 7.32 -9.49
N LYS A 292 5.85 6.02 -9.44
CA LYS A 292 6.23 5.21 -10.62
C LYS A 292 5.02 4.59 -11.33
N SER A 293 3.85 4.62 -10.74
CA SER A 293 2.64 3.95 -11.23
C SER A 293 1.86 4.85 -12.16
N LYS A 294 1.73 4.46 -13.43
CA LYS A 294 0.74 5.05 -14.34
C LYS A 294 -0.65 4.55 -13.92
N GLY A 295 -1.51 5.41 -13.40
CA GLY A 295 -2.84 5.06 -12.92
C GLY A 295 -2.95 4.86 -11.41
N ALA A 296 -1.91 5.24 -10.64
CA ALA A 296 -2.03 5.43 -9.21
C ALA A 296 -3.18 6.41 -8.92
N GLN A 297 -3.86 6.21 -7.80
CA GLN A 297 -4.78 7.21 -7.25
C GLN A 297 -3.96 8.44 -6.82
N GLU A 298 -3.52 9.24 -7.81
CA GLU A 298 -2.63 10.41 -7.60
C GLU A 298 -3.30 11.51 -6.79
N ALA A 299 -4.62 11.44 -6.62
CA ALA A 299 -5.38 12.38 -5.80
C ALA A 299 -5.10 12.25 -4.29
N HIS A 300 -4.56 11.11 -3.84
CA HIS A 300 -4.29 10.85 -2.43
C HIS A 300 -2.92 11.36 -1.99
N GLU A 301 -2.83 11.72 -0.72
CA GLU A 301 -1.57 12.01 -0.05
C GLU A 301 -0.87 10.71 0.38
N ALA A 302 0.44 10.75 0.62
CA ALA A 302 1.19 9.67 1.24
C ALA A 302 0.75 9.43 2.69
N ILE A 303 1.05 8.27 3.24
CA ILE A 303 0.78 7.95 4.66
C ILE A 303 1.79 8.70 5.53
N ARG A 304 1.30 9.55 6.40
CA ARG A 304 2.08 10.35 7.35
C ARG A 304 1.31 10.61 8.65
N PRO A 305 1.98 10.98 9.75
CA PRO A 305 1.32 11.56 10.91
C PRO A 305 0.58 12.85 10.52
N THR A 306 -0.59 13.09 11.10
CA THR A 306 -1.35 14.34 10.92
C THR A 306 -0.76 15.47 11.75
N ASN A 307 -0.22 15.16 12.94
CA ASN A 307 0.51 16.09 13.78
C ASN A 307 1.97 15.64 13.91
N LEU A 308 2.89 16.41 13.36
CA LEU A 308 4.34 16.14 13.36
C LEU A 308 5.04 16.57 14.66
N GLU A 309 4.38 17.33 15.52
CA GLU A 309 4.90 17.73 16.83
C GLU A 309 4.79 16.57 17.86
N LEU A 310 3.89 15.62 17.64
CA LEU A 310 3.74 14.44 18.47
C LEU A 310 4.84 13.39 18.13
N GLN A 311 5.76 13.19 19.07
CA GLN A 311 6.82 12.18 18.92
C GLN A 311 6.38 10.77 19.32
N SER A 312 5.38 10.67 20.19
CA SER A 312 4.80 9.40 20.63
C SER A 312 3.31 9.60 20.96
N ILE A 313 2.58 8.52 20.87
CA ILE A 313 1.18 8.43 21.29
C ILE A 313 1.05 7.34 22.34
N ASP A 314 0.24 7.57 23.36
CA ASP A 314 -0.14 6.53 24.30
C ASP A 314 -1.12 5.58 23.64
N GLY A 315 -0.87 4.30 23.76
CA GLY A 315 -1.72 3.25 23.16
C GLY A 315 -1.30 1.87 23.62
N ASP A 316 -2.21 0.92 23.52
CA ASP A 316 -1.95 -0.48 23.79
C ASP A 316 -0.89 -1.02 22.82
N ARG A 317 0.09 -1.73 23.37
CA ARG A 317 1.20 -2.38 22.62
C ARG A 317 0.72 -3.57 21.80
#